data_2499611634ff8de5fbbf1fc0612a30d3
#
_entry.id   2499611634ff8de5fbbf1fc0612a30d3
#
_cell.length_a   1.000
_cell.length_b   1.000
_cell.length_c   1.000
_cell.angle_alpha   90.00
_cell.angle_beta   90.00
_cell.angle_gamma   90.00
#
_symmetry.space_group_name_H-M   'P 1'
#
loop_
_entity.id
_entity.type
_entity.pdbx_description
1 polymer ?
#
loop_
_entity_poly.entity_id
_entity_poly.type
_entity_poly.pdbx_seq_one_letter_code
_entity_poly.pdbx_strand_id
1 'polypeptide(L)'
;MPVIGTFSAMKDGYAGTIRTLTMTAKVSILANDRKESEGAPDFRIMAGTTEIGAAWRKTKQGSEETYLRVKLDDPTLSQPIWGALLESSDDGVARLIWRRDKKEDT
;
A
#
# COMPACT_ATOMS: atom_id res chain seq x y z
N MET A 1 -7.55 -12.54 4.91
CA MET A 1 -7.43 -11.14 5.23
C MET A 1 -8.25 -10.33 4.24
N PRO A 2 -8.96 -9.33 4.72
CA PRO A 2 -9.84 -8.61 3.81
C PRO A 2 -9.07 -7.74 2.81
N VAL A 3 -9.61 -7.70 1.60
CA VAL A 3 -9.08 -6.88 0.54
C VAL A 3 -9.82 -5.55 0.55
N ILE A 4 -9.07 -4.45 0.66
CA ILE A 4 -9.69 -3.12 0.63
C ILE A 4 -9.32 -2.34 -0.62
N GLY A 5 -8.52 -2.91 -1.51
CA GLY A 5 -8.18 -2.22 -2.73
C GLY A 5 -7.68 -3.15 -3.80
N THR A 6 -7.88 -2.74 -5.05
CA THR A 6 -7.37 -3.45 -6.21
C THR A 6 -6.61 -2.45 -7.08
N PHE A 7 -5.47 -2.87 -7.58
CA PHE A 7 -4.56 -2.00 -8.32
C PHE A 7 -4.03 -2.70 -9.55
N SER A 8 -3.74 -1.91 -10.57
CA SER A 8 -3.08 -2.39 -11.77
C SER A 8 -1.70 -1.77 -11.87
N ALA A 9 -0.73 -2.55 -12.33
CA ALA A 9 0.63 -2.06 -12.47
C ALA A 9 0.70 -1.01 -13.57
N MET A 10 1.48 0.03 -13.31
CA MET A 10 1.76 1.09 -14.26
C MET A 10 3.27 1.18 -14.43
N LYS A 11 3.70 2.05 -15.37
CA LYS A 11 5.11 2.25 -15.62
C LYS A 11 5.88 2.62 -14.35
N ASP A 12 5.32 3.52 -13.53
CA ASP A 12 6.02 4.05 -12.37
C ASP A 12 5.36 3.66 -11.06
N GLY A 13 4.57 2.62 -11.06
CA GLY A 13 3.91 2.20 -9.82
C GLY A 13 2.61 1.47 -10.08
N TYR A 14 1.59 1.88 -9.34
CA TYR A 14 0.29 1.22 -9.42
C TYR A 14 -0.81 2.28 -9.38
N ALA A 15 -1.95 1.94 -9.98
CA ALA A 15 -3.14 2.79 -9.89
C ALA A 15 -4.34 1.91 -9.62
N GLY A 16 -5.23 2.37 -8.78
CA GLY A 16 -6.40 1.58 -8.44
C GLY A 16 -7.35 2.31 -7.53
N THR A 17 -8.13 1.54 -6.80
CA THR A 17 -9.16 2.07 -5.93
C THR A 17 -9.09 1.39 -4.57
N ILE A 18 -9.20 2.19 -3.51
CA ILE A 18 -9.36 1.69 -2.16
C ILE A 18 -10.83 1.89 -1.78
N ARG A 19 -11.42 0.84 -1.28
CA ARG A 19 -12.83 0.88 -0.86
C ARG A 19 -12.96 0.24 0.51
N THR A 20 -13.51 1.02 1.43
CA THR A 20 -13.83 0.53 2.77
C THR A 20 -15.30 0.82 3.03
N LEU A 21 -15.75 0.54 4.25
CA LEU A 21 -17.14 0.79 4.61
C LEU A 21 -17.55 2.26 4.45
N THR A 22 -16.62 3.16 4.72
CA THR A 22 -16.91 4.59 4.72
C THR A 22 -16.15 5.36 3.65
N MET A 23 -15.32 4.70 2.84
CA MET A 23 -14.44 5.42 1.92
C MET A 23 -14.34 4.70 0.59
N THR A 24 -14.35 5.48 -0.48
CA THR A 24 -14.00 5.01 -1.81
C THR A 24 -13.11 6.08 -2.42
N ALA A 25 -11.91 5.71 -2.82
CA ALA A 25 -10.97 6.68 -3.34
C ALA A 25 -10.13 6.07 -4.44
N LYS A 26 -9.90 6.86 -5.48
CA LYS A 26 -8.93 6.50 -6.53
C LYS A 26 -7.56 6.86 -6.01
N VAL A 27 -6.64 5.90 -6.07
CA VAL A 27 -5.36 6.03 -5.43
C VAL A 27 -4.26 5.62 -6.40
N SER A 28 -3.16 6.35 -6.38
CA SER A 28 -1.96 6.02 -7.14
C SER A 28 -0.83 5.72 -6.17
N ILE A 29 -0.06 4.69 -6.48
CA ILE A 29 1.14 4.35 -5.73
C ILE A 29 2.31 4.63 -6.67
N LEU A 30 3.05 5.69 -6.40
CA LEU A 30 4.07 6.19 -7.31
C LEU A 30 5.46 6.01 -6.72
N ALA A 31 6.40 5.65 -7.58
CA ALA A 31 7.79 5.48 -7.14
C ALA A 31 8.30 6.77 -6.54
N ASN A 32 9.01 6.63 -5.41
CA ASN A 32 9.62 7.77 -4.73
C ASN A 32 11.04 7.93 -5.24
N ASP A 33 11.27 8.91 -6.09
CA ASP A 33 12.59 9.16 -6.65
C ASP A 33 13.41 10.15 -5.82
N ARG A 34 12.93 10.50 -4.63
CA ARG A 34 13.67 11.35 -3.70
C ARG A 34 13.90 10.63 -2.38
N LYS A 35 14.43 9.43 -2.49
CA LYS A 35 14.71 8.64 -1.32
C LYS A 35 15.98 9.17 -0.65
N GLU A 36 15.81 9.81 0.49
CA GLU A 36 16.92 10.51 1.16
C GLU A 36 17.66 9.64 2.15
N SER A 37 17.11 8.50 2.51
CA SER A 37 17.76 7.60 3.46
C SER A 37 17.30 6.18 3.18
N GLU A 38 17.97 5.21 3.79
CA GLU A 38 17.62 3.81 3.59
C GLU A 38 16.24 3.48 4.14
N GLY A 39 15.80 4.20 5.16
CA GLY A 39 14.48 3.97 5.73
C GLY A 39 13.37 4.70 5.03
N ALA A 40 13.69 5.52 4.02
CA ALA A 40 12.69 6.27 3.30
C ALA A 40 11.81 5.33 2.47
N PRO A 41 10.53 5.70 2.24
CA PRO A 41 9.63 4.85 1.45
C PRO A 41 10.10 4.68 0.03
N ASP A 42 9.85 3.51 -0.53
CA ASP A 42 10.11 3.25 -1.94
C ASP A 42 9.03 3.82 -2.83
N PHE A 43 7.83 4.00 -2.30
CA PHE A 43 6.69 4.53 -3.04
C PHE A 43 5.92 5.52 -2.18
N ARG A 44 5.25 6.44 -2.85
CA ARG A 44 4.33 7.38 -2.21
C ARG A 44 2.91 7.05 -2.64
N ILE A 45 1.98 7.16 -1.73
CA ILE A 45 0.58 6.83 -2.01
C ILE A 45 -0.22 8.13 -2.07
N MET A 46 -0.84 8.36 -3.21
CA MET A 46 -1.52 9.62 -3.49
C MET A 46 -2.99 9.38 -3.80
N ALA A 47 -3.83 10.23 -3.25
CA ALA A 47 -5.23 10.32 -3.63
C ALA A 47 -5.40 11.66 -4.33
N GLY A 48 -5.41 11.65 -5.67
CA GLY A 48 -5.35 12.90 -6.43
C GLY A 48 -3.99 13.55 -6.22
N THR A 49 -3.99 14.75 -5.70
CA THR A 49 -2.76 15.47 -5.40
C THR A 49 -2.38 15.41 -3.92
N THR A 50 -3.15 14.66 -3.13
CA THR A 50 -2.93 14.58 -1.69
C THR A 50 -2.19 13.30 -1.36
N GLU A 51 -1.08 13.44 -0.65
CA GLU A 51 -0.31 12.27 -0.20
C GLU A 51 -0.97 11.70 1.04
N ILE A 52 -1.34 10.42 0.98
CA ILE A 52 -2.05 9.77 2.08
C ILE A 52 -1.30 8.59 2.65
N GLY A 53 -0.09 8.34 2.19
CA GLY A 53 0.65 7.23 2.75
C GLY A 53 1.93 6.95 2.01
N ALA A 54 2.51 5.82 2.37
CA ALA A 54 3.80 5.40 1.82
C ALA A 54 3.85 3.89 1.75
N ALA A 55 4.79 3.38 0.98
CA ALA A 55 4.97 1.94 0.86
C ALA A 55 6.44 1.61 0.78
N TRP A 56 6.80 0.46 1.35
CA TRP A 56 8.16 -0.05 1.36
C TRP A 56 8.19 -1.42 0.73
N ARG A 57 9.17 -1.65 -0.12
CA ARG A 57 9.34 -2.98 -0.73
C ARG A 57 9.95 -3.92 0.30
N LYS A 58 9.31 -5.04 0.49
CA LYS A 58 9.77 -6.06 1.42
C LYS A 58 9.89 -7.39 0.71
N THR A 59 10.77 -8.23 1.19
CA THR A 59 10.91 -9.59 0.67
C THR A 59 10.19 -10.54 1.60
N LYS A 60 9.38 -11.41 1.00
CA LYS A 60 8.64 -12.38 1.78
C LYS A 60 9.61 -13.37 2.40
N GLN A 61 9.44 -13.62 3.69
CA GLN A 61 10.34 -14.49 4.43
C GLN A 61 10.32 -15.89 3.85
N GLY A 62 11.50 -16.44 3.59
CA GLY A 62 11.63 -17.78 3.04
C GLY A 62 11.37 -17.88 1.55
N SER A 63 11.35 -16.75 0.85
CA SER A 63 11.02 -16.70 -0.57
C SER A 63 11.75 -15.54 -1.21
N GLU A 64 11.81 -15.56 -2.54
CA GLU A 64 12.34 -14.41 -3.30
C GLU A 64 11.23 -13.45 -3.70
N GLU A 65 10.00 -13.78 -3.38
CA GLU A 65 8.87 -12.92 -3.72
C GLU A 65 8.87 -11.65 -2.89
N THR A 66 8.47 -10.57 -3.52
CA THR A 66 8.40 -9.29 -2.84
C THR A 66 6.95 -8.81 -2.79
N TYR A 67 6.69 -7.92 -1.85
CA TYR A 67 5.42 -7.27 -1.71
C TYR A 67 5.67 -5.85 -1.21
N LEU A 68 4.64 -5.02 -1.22
CA LEU A 68 4.77 -3.67 -0.67
C LEU A 68 4.08 -3.63 0.68
N ARG A 69 4.81 -3.20 1.69
CA ARG A 69 4.21 -2.90 2.98
C ARG A 69 3.66 -1.49 2.88
N VAL A 70 2.39 -1.34 3.15
CA VAL A 70 1.66 -0.09 2.92
C VAL A 70 1.24 0.51 4.25
N LYS A 71 1.46 1.81 4.38
CA LYS A 71 0.96 2.58 5.51
C LYS A 71 0.08 3.70 4.97
N LEU A 72 -1.18 3.70 5.35
CA LEU A 72 -2.10 4.78 5.02
C LEU A 72 -2.29 5.63 6.26
N ASP A 73 -2.06 6.92 6.12
CA ASP A 73 -2.15 7.83 7.25
C ASP A 73 -2.68 9.17 6.75
N ASP A 74 -3.86 9.51 7.19
CA ASP A 74 -4.55 10.70 6.77
C ASP A 74 -5.24 11.32 7.98
N PRO A 75 -5.38 12.65 8.04
CA PRO A 75 -6.02 13.28 9.19
C PRO A 75 -7.43 12.79 9.49
N THR A 76 -8.12 12.20 8.50
CA THR A 76 -9.46 11.65 8.73
C THR A 76 -9.43 10.28 9.39
N LEU A 77 -8.26 9.68 9.52
CA LEU A 77 -8.11 8.37 10.14
C LEU A 77 -7.71 8.54 11.60
N SER A 78 -8.34 7.77 12.47
CA SER A 78 -8.01 7.85 13.91
C SER A 78 -6.61 7.31 14.18
N GLN A 79 -6.13 6.40 13.33
CA GLN A 79 -4.77 5.87 13.42
C GLN A 79 -4.38 5.31 12.07
N PRO A 80 -3.08 5.15 11.81
CA PRO A 80 -2.65 4.62 10.53
C PRO A 80 -3.18 3.23 10.26
N ILE A 81 -3.39 2.94 8.98
CA ILE A 81 -3.79 1.60 8.55
C ILE A 81 -2.58 0.96 7.89
N TRP A 82 -2.21 -0.22 8.39
CA TRP A 82 -1.11 -1.00 7.84
C TRP A 82 -1.68 -2.11 6.99
N GLY A 83 -1.04 -2.36 5.85
CA GLY A 83 -1.47 -3.42 4.97
C GLY A 83 -0.35 -3.89 4.09
N ALA A 84 -0.69 -4.76 3.15
CA ALA A 84 0.27 -5.29 2.19
C ALA A 84 -0.37 -5.31 0.81
N LEU A 85 0.40 -4.88 -0.18
CA LEU A 85 -0.02 -4.95 -1.58
C LEU A 85 0.62 -6.18 -2.18
N LEU A 86 -0.21 -7.14 -2.56
CA LEU A 86 0.24 -8.42 -3.08
C LEU A 86 -0.17 -8.53 -4.54
N GLU A 87 0.80 -8.77 -5.39
CA GLU A 87 0.58 -8.87 -6.82
C GLU A 87 0.29 -10.33 -7.19
N SER A 88 -0.76 -10.54 -7.99
CA SER A 88 -1.12 -11.86 -8.45
C SER A 88 -0.48 -12.11 -9.80
N SER A 89 0.17 -13.25 -9.97
CA SER A 89 0.75 -13.61 -11.24
C SER A 89 -0.31 -14.10 -12.25
N ASP A 90 -1.52 -14.40 -11.75
CA ASP A 90 -2.56 -14.97 -12.61
C ASP A 90 -3.26 -13.92 -13.45
N ASP A 91 -3.58 -12.79 -12.86
CA ASP A 91 -4.36 -11.76 -13.55
C ASP A 91 -3.68 -10.41 -13.61
N GLY A 92 -2.47 -10.30 -13.05
CA GLY A 92 -1.73 -9.05 -13.06
C GLY A 92 -2.31 -7.98 -12.16
N VAL A 93 -3.26 -8.32 -11.34
CA VAL A 93 -3.91 -7.39 -10.43
C VAL A 93 -3.24 -7.47 -9.07
N ALA A 94 -2.91 -6.32 -8.51
CA ALA A 94 -2.39 -6.26 -7.15
C ALA A 94 -3.52 -5.94 -6.19
N ARG A 95 -3.55 -6.62 -5.07
CA ARG A 95 -4.62 -6.45 -4.10
C ARG A 95 -4.03 -5.94 -2.80
N LEU A 96 -4.66 -4.91 -2.26
CA LEU A 96 -4.28 -4.35 -0.97
C LEU A 96 -5.10 -5.03 0.12
N ILE A 97 -4.42 -5.76 0.96
CA ILE A 97 -5.04 -6.40 2.11
C ILE A 97 -4.63 -5.65 3.36
N TRP A 98 -5.45 -5.75 4.39
CA TRP A 98 -5.14 -5.09 5.65
C TRP A 98 -5.55 -5.99 6.80
N ARG A 99 -5.02 -5.71 7.96
CA ARG A 99 -5.52 -6.30 9.18
C ARG A 99 -5.18 -5.37 10.33
N ARG A 100 -6.00 -5.44 11.36
CA ARG A 100 -5.76 -4.65 12.56
C ARG A 100 -4.57 -5.24 13.30
N ASP A 101 -3.63 -4.39 13.62
CA ASP A 101 -2.43 -4.82 14.34
C ASP A 101 -2.82 -5.20 15.75
N LYS A 102 -2.49 -6.38 16.09
CA LYS A 102 -2.79 -6.82 17.43
C LYS A 102 -1.69 -6.56 18.39
N LYS A 103 -0.88 -6.30 18.49
CA LYS A 103 0.19 -6.29 19.28
C LYS A 103 0.30 -6.07 20.49
N GLU A 104 -0.34 -6.57 20.02
CA GLU A 104 -0.33 -6.57 20.44
C GLU A 104 -0.34 -6.83 20.94
N ASP A 105 -0.63 -7.18 21.03
CA ASP A 105 -0.62 -7.56 21.27
C ASP A 105 0.04 -7.55 21.68
N THR A 106 0.04 -7.33 22.06
CA THR A 106 0.65 -7.35 22.42
C THR A 106 0.89 -7.38 22.76
#